data_b5ee23ecc646f1015d08ceaa01fb3724
#
_entry.id   b5ee23ecc646f1015d08ceaa01fb3724
#
_cell.length_a   1.000
_cell.length_b   1.000
_cell.length_c   1.000
_cell.angle_alpha   90.00
_cell.angle_beta   90.00
_cell.angle_gamma   90.00
#
_symmetry.space_group_name_H-M   'P 1'
#
loop_
_entity.id
_entity.type
_entity.pdbx_description
1 polymer ?
#
loop_
_entity_poly.entity_id
_entity_poly.type
_entity_poly.pdbx_seq_one_letter_code
_entity_poly.pdbx_strand_id
1 'polypeptide(L)'
;MKFTLNITDWQALAPGLSEAQQWQAWSRQPWAIDPAAPLAKLSELPMMTARRLSSGSKLAVECGLAMLRRHQPDAVLYTSRHGELERNYRIVHALATEQALSPTDFALSVHNSSVGNLTIAAKQPIV
;
A
#
# COMPACT_ATOMS: atom_id res chain seq x y z
N MET A 1 -29.54 -4.20 -2.72
CA MET A 1 -28.95 -5.17 -1.77
C MET A 1 -28.47 -4.42 -0.54
N LYS A 2 -28.85 -4.88 0.64
CA LYS A 2 -28.35 -4.34 1.90
C LYS A 2 -27.62 -5.45 2.65
N PHE A 3 -26.48 -5.12 3.22
CA PHE A 3 -25.72 -6.03 4.07
C PHE A 3 -25.06 -5.24 5.20
N THR A 4 -24.73 -5.92 6.27
CA THR A 4 -24.05 -5.34 7.43
C THR A 4 -22.68 -5.98 7.56
N LEU A 5 -21.66 -5.15 7.72
CA LEU A 5 -20.29 -5.60 8.02
C LEU A 5 -19.90 -5.12 9.41
N ASN A 6 -19.30 -6.02 10.18
CA ASN A 6 -18.70 -5.68 11.46
C ASN A 6 -17.21 -5.47 11.26
N ILE A 7 -16.72 -4.26 11.57
CA ILE A 7 -15.28 -3.98 11.55
C ILE A 7 -14.68 -4.44 12.87
N THR A 8 -13.86 -5.46 12.82
CA THR A 8 -13.25 -6.06 14.02
C THR A 8 -11.83 -5.58 14.27
N ASP A 9 -11.16 -5.08 13.24
CA ASP A 9 -9.79 -4.54 13.34
C ASP A 9 -9.52 -3.60 12.17
N TRP A 10 -8.51 -2.74 12.31
CA TRP A 10 -8.10 -1.82 11.25
C TRP A 10 -6.62 -1.48 11.39
N GLN A 11 -6.02 -1.07 10.28
CA GLN A 11 -4.64 -0.62 10.20
C GLN A 11 -4.57 0.50 9.16
N ALA A 12 -3.89 1.59 9.48
CA ALA A 12 -3.76 2.73 8.58
C ALA A 12 -2.38 3.38 8.70
N LEU A 13 -1.84 3.83 7.58
CA LEU A 13 -0.57 4.53 7.49
C LEU A 13 -0.69 5.70 6.53
N ALA A 14 -0.15 6.84 6.95
CA ALA A 14 0.01 8.02 6.10
C ALA A 14 1.21 8.83 6.62
N PRO A 15 1.73 9.79 5.84
CA PRO A 15 2.77 10.68 6.34
C PRO A 15 2.34 11.38 7.64
N GLY A 16 3.13 11.21 8.70
CA GLY A 16 2.83 11.78 10.02
C GLY A 16 1.76 11.06 10.84
N LEU A 17 1.13 10.01 10.31
CA LEU A 17 0.07 9.24 10.98
C LEU A 17 0.38 7.75 10.88
N SER A 18 0.77 7.14 11.97
CA SER A 18 1.10 5.71 12.02
C SER A 18 0.47 4.99 13.21
N GLU A 19 0.24 5.70 14.31
CA GLU A 19 -0.29 5.11 15.52
C GLU A 19 -1.81 5.27 15.60
N ALA A 20 -2.48 4.30 16.22
CA ALA A 20 -3.93 4.34 16.39
C ALA A 20 -4.40 5.64 17.06
N GLN A 21 -3.68 6.13 18.06
CA GLN A 21 -4.01 7.37 18.77
C GLN A 21 -3.95 8.60 17.85
N GLN A 22 -2.99 8.64 16.94
CA GLN A 22 -2.86 9.73 15.97
C GLN A 22 -4.06 9.74 15.01
N TRP A 23 -4.48 8.57 14.53
CA TRP A 23 -5.64 8.44 13.67
C TRP A 23 -6.95 8.80 14.39
N GLN A 24 -7.07 8.42 15.66
CA GLN A 24 -8.23 8.79 16.49
C GLN A 24 -8.30 10.31 16.66
N ALA A 25 -7.18 10.98 16.92
CA ALA A 25 -7.12 12.42 17.01
C ALA A 25 -7.50 13.07 15.67
N TRP A 26 -6.98 12.56 14.57
CA TRP A 26 -7.32 13.02 13.23
C TRP A 26 -8.82 12.87 12.93
N SER A 27 -9.42 11.76 13.34
CA SER A 27 -10.85 11.53 13.09
C SER A 27 -11.76 12.51 13.85
N ARG A 28 -11.32 12.97 15.01
CA ARG A 28 -12.08 13.95 15.81
C ARG A 28 -11.98 15.36 15.25
N GLN A 29 -10.81 15.73 14.73
CA GLN A 29 -10.55 17.06 14.18
C GLN A 29 -9.60 16.92 12.97
N PRO A 30 -10.13 16.51 11.80
CA PRO A 30 -9.31 16.24 10.62
C PRO A 30 -8.51 17.47 10.17
N TRP A 31 -7.26 17.23 9.80
CA TRP A 31 -6.39 18.23 9.17
C TRP A 31 -5.87 17.70 7.84
N ALA A 32 -5.38 18.59 6.98
CA ALA A 32 -4.76 18.20 5.73
C ALA A 32 -3.43 17.48 6.03
N ILE A 33 -3.30 16.25 5.55
CA ILE A 33 -2.07 15.47 5.73
C ILE A 33 -0.98 16.05 4.83
N ASP A 34 0.15 16.43 5.43
CA ASP A 34 1.32 16.90 4.68
C ASP A 34 2.02 15.71 4.02
N PRO A 35 2.04 15.63 2.68
CA PRO A 35 2.70 14.53 1.99
C PRO A 35 4.21 14.48 2.21
N ALA A 36 4.83 15.56 2.66
CA ALA A 36 6.25 15.64 2.98
C ALA A 36 6.57 15.22 4.42
N ALA A 37 5.56 15.00 5.26
CA ALA A 37 5.79 14.53 6.62
C ALA A 37 6.44 13.13 6.60
N PRO A 38 7.33 12.83 7.57
CA PRO A 38 8.03 11.56 7.57
C PRO A 38 7.07 10.39 7.79
N LEU A 39 7.31 9.29 7.07
CA LEU A 39 6.64 8.02 7.31
C LEU A 39 7.30 7.31 8.49
N ALA A 40 6.50 6.57 9.25
CA ALA A 40 7.02 5.67 10.25
C ALA A 40 7.89 4.59 9.59
N LYS A 41 8.86 4.08 10.35
CA LYS A 41 9.67 2.96 9.88
C LYS A 41 8.78 1.75 9.62
N LEU A 42 8.91 1.16 8.43
CA LEU A 42 8.21 -0.06 8.07
C LEU A 42 8.83 -1.24 8.83
N SER A 43 8.02 -1.99 9.58
CA SER A 43 8.49 -3.08 10.44
C SER A 43 8.14 -4.47 9.92
N GLU A 44 7.07 -4.60 9.12
CA GLU A 44 6.60 -5.88 8.60
C GLU A 44 7.20 -6.19 7.22
N LEU A 45 7.37 -5.17 6.40
CA LEU A 45 7.80 -5.30 5.01
C LEU A 45 9.32 -5.46 4.94
N PRO A 46 9.84 -6.57 4.36
CA PRO A 46 11.27 -6.74 4.16
C PRO A 46 11.87 -5.62 3.28
N MET A 47 13.04 -5.13 3.65
CA MET A 47 13.69 -4.01 2.96
C MET A 47 13.92 -4.29 1.47
N MET A 48 14.31 -5.51 1.12
CA MET A 48 14.55 -5.89 -0.28
C MET A 48 13.28 -5.82 -1.12
N THR A 49 12.15 -6.23 -0.54
CA THR A 49 10.84 -6.11 -1.18
C THR A 49 10.42 -4.65 -1.28
N ALA A 50 10.60 -3.88 -0.20
CA ALA A 50 10.22 -2.47 -0.14
C ALA A 50 10.88 -1.64 -1.25
N ARG A 51 12.14 -1.92 -1.59
CA ARG A 51 12.88 -1.19 -2.62
C ARG A 51 12.25 -1.25 -4.00
N ARG A 52 11.47 -2.29 -4.29
CA ARG A 52 10.82 -2.48 -5.58
C ARG A 52 9.41 -1.93 -5.63
N LEU A 53 8.87 -1.50 -4.50
CA LEU A 53 7.49 -1.03 -4.41
C LEU A 53 7.41 0.49 -4.53
N SER A 54 6.30 0.97 -5.13
CA SER A 54 5.94 2.38 -5.12
C SER A 54 5.57 2.84 -3.71
N SER A 55 5.50 4.15 -3.49
CA SER A 55 5.18 4.72 -2.17
C SER A 55 3.86 4.19 -1.61
N GLY A 56 2.80 4.18 -2.42
CA GLY A 56 1.50 3.68 -2.01
C GLY A 56 1.50 2.17 -1.76
N SER A 57 2.18 1.41 -2.62
CA SER A 57 2.31 -0.04 -2.46
C SER A 57 3.03 -0.42 -1.18
N LYS A 58 4.08 0.31 -0.80
CA LYS A 58 4.78 0.07 0.47
C LYS A 58 3.83 0.15 1.66
N LEU A 59 3.02 1.20 1.71
CA LEU A 59 2.07 1.40 2.80
C LEU A 59 0.98 0.33 2.80
N ALA A 60 0.45 -0.01 1.63
CA ALA A 60 -0.58 -1.03 1.50
C ALA A 60 -0.08 -2.41 1.93
N VAL A 61 1.13 -2.79 1.48
CA VAL A 61 1.72 -4.09 1.84
C VAL A 61 2.09 -4.14 3.32
N GLU A 62 2.64 -3.07 3.87
CA GLU A 62 2.95 -2.99 5.31
C GLU A 62 1.68 -3.18 6.16
N CYS A 63 0.61 -2.45 5.85
CA CYS A 63 -0.67 -2.61 6.54
C CYS A 63 -1.22 -4.02 6.37
N GLY A 64 -1.18 -4.56 5.17
CA GLY A 64 -1.65 -5.90 4.88
C GLY A 64 -0.90 -6.97 5.66
N LEU A 65 0.43 -6.90 5.71
CA LEU A 65 1.25 -7.83 6.48
C LEU A 65 0.95 -7.75 7.98
N ALA A 66 0.79 -6.55 8.52
CA ALA A 66 0.42 -6.37 9.93
C ALA A 66 -0.93 -7.03 10.24
N MET A 67 -1.91 -6.89 9.33
CA MET A 67 -3.22 -7.52 9.48
C MET A 67 -3.13 -9.04 9.37
N LEU A 68 -2.39 -9.56 8.41
CA LEU A 68 -2.21 -11.01 8.20
C LEU A 68 -1.45 -11.68 9.34
N ARG A 69 -0.61 -10.93 10.05
CA ARG A 69 0.05 -11.45 11.25
C ARG A 69 -0.94 -11.68 12.39
N ARG A 70 -1.99 -10.88 12.46
CA ARG A 70 -3.02 -10.95 13.52
C ARG A 70 -4.23 -11.79 13.16
N HIS A 71 -4.51 -11.95 11.88
CA HIS A 71 -5.75 -12.56 11.38
C HIS A 71 -5.48 -13.48 10.20
N GLN A 72 -6.38 -14.44 9.99
CA GLN A 72 -6.41 -15.30 8.79
C GLN A 72 -7.70 -15.04 8.02
N PRO A 73 -7.69 -14.11 7.06
CA PRO A 73 -8.89 -13.82 6.28
C PRO A 73 -9.17 -14.92 5.25
N ASP A 74 -10.43 -15.13 4.94
CA ASP A 74 -10.84 -16.03 3.85
C ASP A 74 -10.60 -15.41 2.48
N ALA A 75 -10.65 -14.06 2.39
CA ALA A 75 -10.42 -13.33 1.15
C ALA A 75 -9.88 -11.93 1.45
N VAL A 76 -9.21 -11.36 0.46
CA VAL A 76 -8.72 -9.99 0.49
C VAL A 76 -9.32 -9.23 -0.68
N LEU A 77 -10.00 -8.13 -0.38
CA LEU A 77 -10.46 -7.18 -1.39
C LEU A 77 -9.52 -5.97 -1.40
N TYR A 78 -8.95 -5.71 -2.56
CA TYR A 78 -8.06 -4.59 -2.75
C TYR A 78 -8.71 -3.55 -3.65
N THR A 79 -8.69 -2.30 -3.20
CA THR A 79 -9.15 -1.16 -4.00
C THR A 79 -8.11 -0.06 -3.98
N SER A 80 -8.02 0.69 -5.06
CA SER A 80 -7.10 1.82 -5.17
C SER A 80 -7.71 2.89 -6.05
N ARG A 81 -7.51 4.14 -5.70
CA ARG A 81 -7.96 5.27 -6.51
C ARG A 81 -7.13 5.45 -7.78
N HIS A 82 -5.82 5.28 -7.66
CA HIS A 82 -4.89 5.61 -8.75
C HIS A 82 -4.00 4.44 -9.19
N GLY A 83 -4.12 3.29 -8.56
CA GLY A 83 -3.28 2.13 -8.86
C GLY A 83 -1.79 2.46 -8.72
N GLU A 84 -1.03 2.14 -9.75
CA GLU A 84 0.41 2.39 -9.84
C GLU A 84 0.73 3.64 -10.66
N LEU A 85 0.03 4.74 -10.40
CA LEU A 85 0.19 6.00 -11.14
C LEU A 85 1.64 6.49 -11.15
N GLU A 86 2.36 6.38 -10.05
CA GLU A 86 3.77 6.76 -9.93
C GLU A 86 4.63 6.01 -10.95
N ARG A 87 4.44 4.71 -11.09
CA ARG A 87 5.17 3.89 -12.07
C ARG A 87 4.78 4.22 -13.50
N ASN A 88 3.49 4.35 -13.73
CA ASN A 88 2.97 4.70 -15.05
C ASN A 88 3.50 6.06 -15.50
N TYR A 89 3.59 7.02 -14.59
CA TYR A 89 4.22 8.31 -14.87
C TYR A 89 5.68 8.14 -15.30
N ARG A 90 6.48 7.34 -14.58
CA ARG A 90 7.88 7.10 -14.93
C ARG A 90 8.03 6.44 -16.30
N ILE A 91 7.14 5.49 -16.63
CA ILE A 91 7.13 4.83 -17.93
C ILE A 91 6.85 5.83 -19.04
N VAL A 92 5.80 6.62 -18.90
CA VAL A 92 5.41 7.63 -19.90
C VAL A 92 6.51 8.68 -20.06
N HIS A 93 7.10 9.13 -18.95
CA HIS A 93 8.22 10.08 -18.98
C HIS A 93 9.45 9.50 -19.71
N ALA A 94 9.80 8.24 -19.46
CA ALA A 94 10.91 7.58 -20.13
C ALA A 94 10.65 7.46 -21.64
N LEU A 95 9.43 7.11 -22.05
CA LEU A 95 9.05 7.07 -23.46
C LEU A 95 9.14 8.45 -24.12
N ALA A 96 8.67 9.49 -23.45
CA ALA A 96 8.67 10.85 -23.98
C ALA A 96 10.09 11.43 -24.09
N THR A 97 11.00 11.00 -23.24
CA THR A 97 12.41 11.47 -23.23
C THR A 97 13.37 10.48 -23.87
N GLU A 98 12.87 9.47 -24.56
CA GLU A 98 13.66 8.45 -25.28
C GLU A 98 14.67 7.73 -24.38
N GLN A 99 14.31 7.54 -23.11
CA GLN A 99 15.10 6.80 -22.14
C GLN A 99 14.72 5.32 -22.13
N ALA A 100 15.64 4.47 -21.67
CA ALA A 100 15.38 3.06 -21.52
C ALA A 100 14.30 2.81 -20.47
N LEU A 101 13.35 1.92 -20.79
CA LEU A 101 12.30 1.50 -19.86
C LEU A 101 12.85 0.54 -18.81
N SER A 102 12.45 0.72 -17.55
CA SER A 102 12.74 -0.22 -16.50
C SER A 102 11.82 -1.45 -16.61
N PRO A 103 12.36 -2.68 -16.74
CA PRO A 103 11.53 -3.88 -16.73
C PRO A 103 10.73 -4.02 -15.43
N THR A 104 11.29 -3.62 -14.29
CA THR A 104 10.61 -3.64 -13.00
C THR A 104 9.43 -2.68 -12.98
N ASP A 105 9.59 -1.45 -13.48
CA ASP A 105 8.48 -0.50 -13.57
C ASP A 105 7.36 -1.04 -14.44
N PHE A 106 7.68 -1.62 -15.58
CA PHE A 106 6.68 -2.22 -16.47
C PHE A 106 5.95 -3.39 -15.80
N ALA A 107 6.70 -4.33 -15.22
CA ALA A 107 6.12 -5.53 -14.60
C ALA A 107 5.20 -5.21 -13.41
N LEU A 108 5.49 -4.13 -12.67
CA LEU A 108 4.74 -3.73 -11.49
C LEU A 108 3.78 -2.56 -11.74
N SER A 109 3.53 -2.20 -13.00
CA SER A 109 2.64 -1.09 -13.35
C SER A 109 1.15 -1.43 -13.32
N VAL A 110 0.82 -2.71 -13.11
CA VAL A 110 -0.57 -3.17 -13.08
C VAL A 110 -1.24 -2.85 -11.74
N HIS A 111 -2.55 -2.63 -11.79
CA HIS A 111 -3.33 -2.20 -10.63
C HIS A 111 -3.23 -3.16 -9.44
N ASN A 112 -3.17 -4.45 -9.68
CA ASN A 112 -3.13 -5.48 -8.64
C ASN A 112 -1.71 -5.80 -8.11
N SER A 113 -0.69 -5.04 -8.50
CA SER A 113 0.68 -5.33 -8.08
C SER A 113 0.85 -5.27 -6.56
N SER A 114 0.19 -4.34 -5.87
CA SER A 114 0.26 -4.23 -4.42
C SER A 114 -0.24 -5.49 -3.71
N VAL A 115 -1.43 -5.97 -4.07
CA VAL A 115 -2.00 -7.17 -3.44
C VAL A 115 -1.24 -8.43 -3.85
N GLY A 116 -0.73 -8.50 -5.07
CA GLY A 116 0.15 -9.57 -5.51
C GLY A 116 1.44 -9.64 -4.68
N ASN A 117 2.08 -8.52 -4.46
CA ASN A 117 3.27 -8.43 -3.60
C ASN A 117 2.96 -8.76 -2.14
N LEU A 118 1.76 -8.39 -1.65
CA LEU A 118 1.32 -8.78 -0.32
C LEU A 118 1.28 -10.31 -0.15
N THR A 119 0.66 -11.01 -1.09
CA THR A 119 0.56 -12.48 -1.02
C THR A 119 1.93 -13.15 -1.09
N ILE A 120 2.83 -12.64 -1.93
CA ILE A 120 4.20 -13.13 -2.04
C ILE A 120 4.97 -12.90 -0.72
N ALA A 121 4.88 -11.70 -0.16
CA ALA A 121 5.58 -11.36 1.08
C ALA A 121 5.03 -12.14 2.28
N ALA A 122 3.73 -12.36 2.32
CA ALA A 122 3.06 -13.13 3.38
C ALA A 122 3.33 -14.63 3.26
N LYS A 123 3.75 -15.12 2.09
CA LYS A 123 3.96 -16.55 1.80
C LYS A 123 2.71 -17.38 2.08
N GLN A 124 1.55 -16.80 1.81
CA GLN A 124 0.24 -17.43 2.06
C GLN A 124 -0.62 -17.33 0.80
N PRO A 125 -1.29 -18.43 0.41
CA PRO A 125 -2.31 -18.35 -0.62
C PRO A 125 -3.55 -17.63 -0.04
N ILE A 126 -3.98 -16.56 -0.68
CA ILE A 126 -5.15 -15.77 -0.28
C ILE A 126 -6.01 -15.54 -1.51
N VAL A 127 -7.29 -15.69 -1.32
CA VAL A 127 -8.28 -15.41 -2.36
C VAL A 127 -8.55 -13.91 -2.48
#